data_17f75c5937057eec6391353702065326
#
_entry.id   17f75c5937057eec6391353702065326
#
_cell.length_a   1.000
_cell.length_b   1.000
_cell.length_c   1.000
_cell.angle_alpha   90.00
_cell.angle_beta   90.00
_cell.angle_gamma   90.00
#
_symmetry.space_group_name_H-M   'P 1'
#
loop_
_entity.id
_entity.type
_entity.pdbx_description
1 polymer ?
#
loop_
_entity_poly.entity_id
_entity_poly.type
_entity_poly.pdbx_seq_one_letter_code
_entity_poly.pdbx_strand_id
1 'polypeptide(L)'
;MKLRKKLLLAGILVLVLIGAGLCYHNYRVEHSYYAMVGEVLVVDKQMSGSQHYIVIKETIDALQQKDYYYTLSCTKEQYDQVNVGDTVYCERFQSAVTYKGSINKIEVIS
;
A
#
# COMPACT_ATOMS: atom_id res chain seq x y z
N MET A 1 -28.14 -8.02 -40.24
CA MET A 1 -26.67 -8.11 -40.30
C MET A 1 -25.96 -6.83 -39.82
N LYS A 2 -26.46 -5.66 -40.16
CA LYS A 2 -25.84 -4.39 -39.65
C LYS A 2 -25.90 -4.27 -38.12
N LEU A 3 -26.91 -4.81 -37.47
CA LEU A 3 -27.06 -4.78 -36.02
C LEU A 3 -25.99 -5.62 -35.29
N ARG A 4 -25.67 -6.80 -35.84
CA ARG A 4 -24.63 -7.68 -35.28
C ARG A 4 -23.24 -7.06 -35.33
N LYS A 5 -22.90 -6.38 -36.44
CA LYS A 5 -21.62 -5.66 -36.56
C LYS A 5 -21.51 -4.51 -35.56
N LYS A 6 -22.59 -3.75 -35.35
CA LYS A 6 -22.62 -2.66 -34.38
C LYS A 6 -22.48 -3.15 -32.94
N LEU A 7 -23.13 -4.26 -32.60
CA LEU A 7 -23.02 -4.88 -31.28
C LEU A 7 -21.61 -5.43 -31.05
N LEU A 8 -20.98 -6.01 -32.07
CA LEU A 8 -19.62 -6.53 -32.00
C LEU A 8 -18.60 -5.41 -31.78
N LEU A 9 -18.75 -4.28 -32.52
CA LEU A 9 -17.89 -3.11 -32.37
C LEU A 9 -18.06 -2.45 -31.00
N ALA A 10 -19.29 -2.37 -30.50
CA ALA A 10 -19.55 -1.83 -29.16
C ALA A 10 -18.92 -2.72 -28.07
N GLY A 11 -18.99 -4.05 -28.19
CA GLY A 11 -18.36 -4.98 -27.28
C GLY A 11 -16.84 -4.87 -27.28
N ILE A 12 -16.21 -4.74 -28.46
CA ILE A 12 -14.76 -4.54 -28.58
C ILE A 12 -14.36 -3.24 -27.94
N LEU A 13 -15.10 -2.14 -28.17
CA LEU A 13 -14.80 -0.83 -27.58
C LEU A 13 -14.85 -0.87 -26.06
N VAL A 14 -15.84 -1.54 -25.49
CA VAL A 14 -15.95 -1.70 -24.02
C VAL A 14 -14.76 -2.47 -23.47
N LEU A 15 -14.34 -3.56 -24.13
CA LEU A 15 -13.17 -4.35 -23.71
C LEU A 15 -11.86 -3.51 -23.76
N VAL A 16 -11.70 -2.69 -24.78
CA VAL A 16 -10.53 -1.78 -24.91
C VAL A 16 -10.52 -0.77 -23.78
N LEU A 17 -11.66 -0.18 -23.44
CA LEU A 17 -11.77 0.81 -22.34
C LEU A 17 -11.47 0.15 -20.99
N ILE A 18 -11.96 -1.05 -20.74
CA ILE A 18 -11.66 -1.79 -19.49
C ILE A 18 -10.15 -2.10 -19.42
N GLY A 19 -9.56 -2.59 -20.51
CA GLY A 19 -8.12 -2.88 -20.57
C GLY A 19 -7.27 -1.64 -20.33
N ALA A 20 -7.61 -0.51 -20.95
CA ALA A 20 -6.91 0.76 -20.76
C ALA A 20 -7.04 1.26 -19.32
N GLY A 21 -8.22 1.13 -18.71
CA GLY A 21 -8.44 1.50 -17.32
C GLY A 21 -7.61 0.66 -16.34
N LEU A 22 -7.52 -0.66 -16.56
CA LEU A 22 -6.70 -1.55 -15.76
C LEU A 22 -5.21 -1.25 -15.92
N CYS A 23 -4.73 -1.01 -17.13
CA CYS A 23 -3.34 -0.62 -17.38
C CYS A 23 -2.99 0.71 -16.71
N TYR A 24 -3.87 1.68 -16.77
CA TYR A 24 -3.68 2.98 -16.11
C TYR A 24 -3.65 2.84 -14.59
N HIS A 25 -4.54 2.04 -14.02
CA HIS A 25 -4.55 1.77 -12.57
C HIS A 25 -3.25 1.08 -12.12
N ASN A 26 -2.81 0.04 -12.82
CA ASN A 26 -1.56 -0.64 -12.53
C ASN A 26 -0.35 0.31 -12.65
N TYR A 27 -0.33 1.17 -13.66
CA TYR A 27 0.70 2.19 -13.82
C TYR A 27 0.74 3.13 -12.62
N ARG A 28 -0.42 3.62 -12.15
CA ARG A 28 -0.51 4.49 -10.98
C ARG A 28 -0.01 3.79 -9.72
N VAL A 29 -0.36 2.54 -9.52
CA VAL A 29 0.09 1.75 -8.36
C VAL A 29 1.60 1.57 -8.40
N GLU A 30 2.17 1.16 -9.54
CA GLU A 30 3.62 0.96 -9.68
C GLU A 30 4.43 2.24 -9.45
N HIS A 31 3.90 3.40 -9.89
CA HIS A 31 4.57 4.70 -9.76
C HIS A 31 4.18 5.48 -8.51
N SER A 32 3.34 4.91 -7.64
CA SER A 32 2.89 5.55 -6.42
C SER A 32 3.78 5.28 -5.21
N TYR A 33 4.73 4.36 -5.31
CA TYR A 33 5.63 4.00 -4.21
C TYR A 33 6.69 5.08 -4.01
N TYR A 34 6.91 5.44 -2.77
CA TYR A 34 7.91 6.42 -2.38
C TYR A 34 8.59 6.01 -1.08
N ALA A 35 9.84 6.45 -0.91
CA ALA A 35 10.60 6.21 0.30
C ALA A 35 10.19 7.20 1.40
N MET A 36 9.93 6.69 2.59
CA MET A 36 9.64 7.49 3.78
C MET A 36 10.51 7.06 4.95
N VAL A 37 10.91 8.02 5.74
CA VAL A 37 11.75 7.82 6.92
C VAL A 37 11.15 8.65 8.06
N GLY A 38 11.03 8.06 9.23
CA GLY A 38 10.56 8.79 10.40
C GLY A 38 9.98 7.90 11.49
N GLU A 39 9.50 8.55 12.53
CA GLU A 39 8.89 7.89 13.67
C GLU A 39 7.41 7.63 13.41
N VAL A 40 6.97 6.41 13.68
CA VAL A 40 5.57 5.99 13.52
C VAL A 40 5.16 5.09 14.66
N LEU A 41 3.85 4.97 14.87
CA LEU A 41 3.27 4.09 15.89
C LEU A 41 2.90 2.75 15.26
N VAL A 42 3.29 1.66 15.90
CA VAL A 42 2.84 0.31 15.53
C VAL A 42 1.44 0.08 16.13
N VAL A 43 0.45 -0.10 15.27
CA VAL A 43 -0.95 -0.27 15.71
C VAL A 43 -1.45 -1.70 15.58
N ASP A 44 -0.82 -2.51 14.74
CA ASP A 44 -1.20 -3.92 14.58
C ASP A 44 -0.04 -4.72 13.98
N LYS A 45 -0.12 -6.03 14.13
CA LYS A 45 0.79 -7.01 13.54
C LYS A 45 -0.04 -8.12 12.92
N GLN A 46 0.27 -8.49 11.69
CA GLN A 46 -0.50 -9.49 10.94
C GLN A 46 0.43 -10.54 10.32
N MET A 47 -0.06 -11.77 10.26
CA MET A 47 0.60 -12.87 9.55
C MET A 47 -0.37 -13.50 8.57
N SER A 48 0.13 -13.82 7.37
CA SER A 48 -0.61 -14.58 6.36
C SER A 48 0.33 -15.64 5.79
N GLY A 49 0.16 -16.89 6.23
CA GLY A 49 1.10 -17.96 5.89
C GLY A 49 2.51 -17.65 6.40
N SER A 50 3.48 -17.61 5.49
CA SER A 50 4.87 -17.25 5.81
C SER A 50 5.15 -15.74 5.73
N GLN A 51 4.14 -14.94 5.36
CA GLN A 51 4.28 -13.49 5.20
C GLN A 51 3.97 -12.78 6.52
N HIS A 52 4.79 -11.78 6.83
CA HIS A 52 4.68 -10.97 8.04
C HIS A 52 4.40 -9.52 7.65
N TYR A 53 3.48 -8.88 8.36
CA TYR A 53 3.09 -7.49 8.13
C TYR A 53 3.03 -6.73 9.44
N ILE A 54 3.46 -5.47 9.39
CA ILE A 54 3.31 -4.52 10.49
C ILE A 54 2.43 -3.37 9.99
N VAL A 55 1.38 -3.04 10.74
CA VAL A 55 0.53 -1.89 10.43
C VAL A 55 1.00 -0.71 11.26
N ILE A 56 1.31 0.38 10.60
CA ILE A 56 1.75 1.62 11.23
C ILE A 56 0.71 2.72 11.06
N LYS A 57 0.70 3.65 12.02
CA LYS A 57 -0.09 4.88 11.93
C LYS A 57 0.87 6.06 11.74
N GLU A 58 0.61 6.85 10.70
CA GLU A 58 1.35 8.05 10.38
C GLU A 58 0.42 9.24 10.38
N THR A 59 0.77 10.30 11.12
CA THR A 59 0.05 11.56 11.11
C THR A 59 0.80 12.54 10.22
N ILE A 60 0.28 12.77 9.00
CA ILE A 60 0.97 13.55 7.98
C ILE A 60 0.73 15.05 8.14
N ASP A 61 -0.44 15.45 8.65
CA ASP A 61 -0.79 16.86 8.78
C ASP A 61 -1.09 17.20 10.25
N ALA A 62 -0.16 17.91 10.87
CA ALA A 62 -0.30 18.34 12.26
C ALA A 62 -1.47 19.32 12.47
N LEU A 63 -1.88 20.09 11.42
CA LEU A 63 -3.00 21.01 11.49
C LEU A 63 -4.35 20.33 11.36
N GLN A 64 -4.45 19.33 10.49
CA GLN A 64 -5.69 18.57 10.28
C GLN A 64 -5.76 17.31 11.14
N GLN A 65 -4.66 16.90 11.74
CA GLN A 65 -4.54 15.69 12.57
C GLN A 65 -5.09 14.45 11.86
N LYS A 66 -4.79 14.32 10.56
CA LYS A 66 -5.27 13.21 9.76
C LYS A 66 -4.30 12.04 9.87
N ASP A 67 -4.82 10.91 10.32
CA ASP A 67 -4.05 9.69 10.49
C ASP A 67 -4.18 8.80 9.25
N TYR A 68 -3.06 8.22 8.83
CA TYR A 68 -3.00 7.25 7.75
C TYR A 68 -2.43 5.94 8.28
N TYR A 69 -3.01 4.84 7.84
CA TYR A 69 -2.61 3.50 8.24
C TYR A 69 -2.00 2.79 7.05
N TYR A 70 -0.79 2.27 7.22
CA TYR A 70 -0.07 1.55 6.17
C TYR A 70 0.23 0.13 6.63
N THR A 71 -0.04 -0.86 5.77
CA THR A 71 0.31 -2.25 5.98
C THR A 71 1.61 -2.54 5.26
N LEU A 72 2.67 -2.79 6.01
CA LEU A 72 4.02 -2.94 5.49
C LEU A 72 4.49 -4.38 5.65
N SER A 73 4.97 -4.97 4.55
CA SER A 73 5.61 -6.28 4.61
C SER A 73 6.97 -6.17 5.30
N CYS A 74 7.31 -7.17 6.09
CA CYS A 74 8.57 -7.19 6.84
C CYS A 74 9.12 -8.61 6.94
N THR A 75 10.34 -8.72 7.43
CA THR A 75 10.94 -10.00 7.78
C THR A 75 10.39 -10.51 9.11
N LYS A 76 10.54 -11.80 9.37
CA LYS A 76 10.18 -12.37 10.67
C LYS A 76 10.95 -11.68 11.80
N GLU A 77 12.22 -11.38 11.58
CA GLU A 77 13.08 -10.70 12.56
C GLU A 77 12.55 -9.31 12.89
N GLN A 78 12.17 -8.54 11.88
CA GLN A 78 11.57 -7.21 12.07
C GLN A 78 10.23 -7.33 12.81
N TYR A 79 9.43 -8.30 12.44
CA TYR A 79 8.13 -8.56 13.08
C TYR A 79 8.29 -8.89 14.56
N ASP A 80 9.27 -9.73 14.93
CA ASP A 80 9.52 -10.15 16.31
C ASP A 80 10.12 -9.04 17.18
N GLN A 81 10.78 -8.04 16.56
CA GLN A 81 11.39 -6.92 17.29
C GLN A 81 10.39 -5.93 17.86
N VAL A 82 9.20 -5.84 17.30
CA VAL A 82 8.24 -4.78 17.64
C VAL A 82 7.00 -5.36 18.29
N ASN A 83 6.37 -4.55 19.14
CA ASN A 83 5.10 -4.85 19.75
C ASN A 83 4.07 -3.78 19.39
N VAL A 84 2.80 -4.15 19.39
CA VAL A 84 1.70 -3.19 19.22
C VAL A 84 1.80 -2.14 20.32
N GLY A 85 1.73 -0.87 19.94
CA GLY A 85 1.88 0.25 20.85
C GLY A 85 3.29 0.87 20.86
N ASP A 86 4.28 0.22 20.24
CA ASP A 86 5.63 0.76 20.16
C ASP A 86 5.70 1.95 19.22
N THR A 87 6.50 2.96 19.59
CA THR A 87 6.96 3.99 18.67
C THR A 87 8.28 3.54 18.08
N VAL A 88 8.36 3.54 16.75
CA VAL A 88 9.52 3.03 16.03
C VAL A 88 10.03 4.05 15.03
N TYR A 89 11.34 4.07 14.83
CA TYR A 89 11.96 4.69 13.66
C TYR A 89 11.88 3.68 12.52
N CYS A 90 11.31 4.08 11.40
CA CYS A 90 11.05 3.17 10.30
C CYS A 90 11.46 3.79 8.97
N GLU A 91 12.36 3.10 8.27
CA GLU A 91 12.68 3.38 6.86
C GLU A 91 11.85 2.41 6.02
N ARG A 92 11.01 2.97 5.15
CA ARG A 92 10.03 2.18 4.42
C ARG A 92 9.81 2.69 3.01
N PHE A 93 9.30 1.81 2.19
CA PHE A 93 8.84 2.10 0.83
C PHE A 93 7.34 1.83 0.79
N GLN A 94 6.53 2.85 0.56
CA GLN A 94 5.08 2.75 0.70
C GLN A 94 4.34 3.44 -0.43
N SER A 95 3.09 3.01 -0.67
CA SER A 95 2.23 3.58 -1.70
C SER A 95 1.11 4.41 -1.08
N ALA A 96 0.94 5.65 -1.56
CA ALA A 96 -0.17 6.50 -1.17
C ALA A 96 -1.52 6.06 -1.80
N VAL A 97 -1.49 5.14 -2.76
CA VAL A 97 -2.69 4.62 -3.44
C VAL A 97 -3.23 3.37 -2.77
N THR A 98 -2.35 2.39 -2.45
CA THR A 98 -2.76 1.10 -1.88
C THR A 98 -2.64 1.06 -0.37
N TYR A 99 -1.95 2.00 0.26
CA TYR A 99 -1.60 2.02 1.69
C TYR A 99 -0.84 0.76 2.12
N LYS A 100 -0.03 0.22 1.20
CA LYS A 100 0.81 -0.95 1.41
C LYS A 100 2.25 -0.62 1.05
N GLY A 101 3.16 -1.42 1.54
CA GLY A 101 4.58 -1.25 1.24
C GLY A 101 5.45 -2.28 1.93
N SER A 102 6.71 -1.95 2.07
CA SER A 102 7.72 -2.81 2.71
C SER A 102 8.61 -2.01 3.65
N ILE A 103 9.12 -2.69 4.66
CA ILE A 103 10.05 -2.10 5.64
C ILE A 103 11.48 -2.42 5.21
N ASN A 104 12.31 -1.38 5.09
CA ASN A 104 13.74 -1.53 4.88
C ASN A 104 14.50 -1.63 6.20
N LYS A 105 14.15 -0.77 7.16
CA LYS A 105 14.78 -0.74 8.48
C LYS A 105 13.76 -0.32 9.52
N ILE A 106 13.79 -0.94 10.70
CA ILE A 106 12.92 -0.58 11.82
C ILE A 106 13.70 -0.68 13.12
N GLU A 107 13.55 0.34 13.98
CA GLU A 107 14.16 0.38 15.30
C GLU A 107 13.13 0.86 16.32
N VAL A 108 13.00 0.17 17.44
CA VAL A 108 12.10 0.56 18.53
C VAL A 108 12.74 1.72 19.29
N ILE A 109 11.97 2.79 19.46
CA ILE A 109 12.39 3.99 20.21
C ILE A 109 11.81 3.96 21.61
N SER A 110 10.54 3.57 21.70
CA SER A 110 9.83 3.50 22.99
C SER A 110 8.64 2.56 22.98
#